data_7222192073fbb085292b42c72c0fbb4c
#
_entry.id   7222192073fbb085292b42c72c0fbb4c
#
_cell.length_a   1.000
_cell.length_b   1.000
_cell.length_c   1.000
_cell.angle_alpha   90.00
_cell.angle_beta   90.00
_cell.angle_gamma   90.00
#
_symmetry.space_group_name_H-M   'P 1'
#
loop_
_entity.id
_entity.type
_entity.pdbx_description
1 polymer ?
#
loop_
_entity_poly.entity_id
_entity_poly.type
_entity_poly.pdbx_seq_one_letter_code
_entity_poly.pdbx_strand_id
1 'polypeptide(L)'
;MFDALTEKKKKTNKKQKKLQKELNQINKVYPITGCYTEEGFIKTKIGFKEGCFEIMDVRHFDTNIFDEKQFDYVTESHWNLQKLYSEPLKEIHLNLPEDNQAQQDYLRHKIERTTNLKQLELLNNELNKLKHIEKFYKKRRTYIAIYGDTIDELQERIETFKNASGFLEPRALTIKQKEKVLFALNNFY
;
A
#
# COMPACT_ATOMS: atom_id res chain seq x y z
N MET A 1 -14.38 -10.79 53.36
CA MET A 1 -13.54 -11.43 52.36
C MET A 1 -13.59 -10.57 51.10
N PHE A 2 -12.58 -9.77 50.85
CA PHE A 2 -12.54 -8.88 49.66
C PHE A 2 -12.26 -9.76 48.44
N ASP A 3 -13.14 -9.69 47.46
CA ASP A 3 -13.14 -10.54 46.30
C ASP A 3 -12.06 -10.06 45.29
N ALA A 4 -10.91 -10.71 45.37
CA ALA A 4 -9.73 -10.40 44.48
C ALA A 4 -10.06 -10.49 42.98
N LEU A 5 -11.15 -11.14 42.61
CA LEU A 5 -11.68 -11.26 41.27
C LEU A 5 -12.38 -9.97 40.80
N THR A 6 -13.08 -9.27 41.74
CA THR A 6 -13.74 -8.00 41.42
C THR A 6 -12.75 -6.85 41.28
N GLU A 7 -11.63 -6.87 42.01
CA GLU A 7 -10.55 -5.89 41.82
C GLU A 7 -9.78 -6.07 40.54
N LYS A 8 -9.50 -7.35 40.14
CA LYS A 8 -8.89 -7.66 38.84
C LYS A 8 -9.77 -7.22 37.67
N LYS A 9 -11.09 -7.46 37.73
CA LYS A 9 -12.05 -6.99 36.72
C LYS A 9 -12.13 -5.48 36.64
N LYS A 10 -12.08 -4.75 37.75
CA LYS A 10 -12.06 -3.28 37.77
C LYS A 10 -10.76 -2.70 37.19
N LYS A 11 -9.60 -3.33 37.44
CA LYS A 11 -8.31 -2.91 36.87
C LYS A 11 -8.21 -3.19 35.35
N THR A 12 -8.73 -4.31 34.86
CA THR A 12 -8.82 -4.61 33.43
C THR A 12 -9.74 -3.63 32.70
N ASN A 13 -10.91 -3.33 33.26
CA ASN A 13 -11.82 -2.34 32.69
C ASN A 13 -11.23 -0.91 32.63
N LYS A 14 -10.43 -0.51 33.62
CA LYS A 14 -9.72 0.79 33.58
C LYS A 14 -8.64 0.83 32.51
N LYS A 15 -7.85 -0.25 32.36
CA LYS A 15 -6.85 -0.36 31.30
C LYS A 15 -7.49 -0.34 29.90
N GLN A 16 -8.57 -1.10 29.71
CA GLN A 16 -9.31 -1.11 28.45
C GLN A 16 -9.90 0.26 28.11
N LYS A 17 -10.50 0.96 29.09
CA LYS A 17 -11.02 2.32 28.88
C LYS A 17 -9.92 3.33 28.55
N LYS A 18 -8.72 3.19 29.14
CA LYS A 18 -7.57 4.06 28.83
C LYS A 18 -7.05 3.78 27.41
N LEU A 19 -6.90 2.50 27.05
CA LEU A 19 -6.50 2.08 25.70
C LEU A 19 -7.49 2.57 24.64
N GLN A 20 -8.79 2.46 24.91
CA GLN A 20 -9.85 2.93 24.02
C GLN A 20 -9.83 4.47 23.85
N LYS A 21 -9.48 5.19 24.90
CA LYS A 21 -9.32 6.64 24.85
C LYS A 21 -8.09 7.05 24.04
N GLU A 22 -7.00 6.34 24.17
CA GLU A 22 -5.78 6.52 23.37
C GLU A 22 -6.01 6.18 21.90
N LEU A 23 -6.68 5.04 21.60
CA LEU A 23 -7.09 4.67 20.24
C LEU A 23 -8.02 5.70 19.60
N ASN A 24 -8.97 6.24 20.35
CA ASN A 24 -9.86 7.30 19.85
C ASN A 24 -9.12 8.62 19.56
N GLN A 25 -8.02 8.90 20.25
CA GLN A 25 -7.16 10.05 19.94
C GLN A 25 -6.32 9.79 18.67
N ILE A 26 -5.78 8.58 18.52
CA ILE A 26 -5.03 8.16 17.32
C ILE A 26 -5.94 8.21 16.10
N ASN A 27 -7.17 7.70 16.21
CA ASN A 27 -8.14 7.69 15.09
C ASN A 27 -8.60 9.08 14.65
N LYS A 28 -8.43 10.14 15.49
CA LYS A 28 -8.66 11.53 15.07
C LYS A 28 -7.57 12.05 14.13
N VAL A 29 -6.34 11.57 14.30
CA VAL A 29 -5.18 11.97 13.51
C VAL A 29 -4.94 11.00 12.37
N TYR A 30 -5.23 9.70 12.59
CA TYR A 30 -5.04 8.63 11.63
C TYR A 30 -6.33 7.82 11.47
N PRO A 31 -7.11 8.11 10.44
CA PRO A 31 -8.46 7.56 10.29
C PRO A 31 -8.52 6.09 9.87
N ILE A 32 -7.39 5.46 9.56
CA ILE A 32 -7.34 4.06 9.12
C ILE A 32 -7.51 3.14 10.31
N THR A 33 -8.51 2.26 10.25
CA THR A 33 -8.86 1.37 11.36
C THR A 33 -8.01 0.10 11.43
N GLY A 34 -7.23 -0.20 10.38
CA GLY A 34 -6.49 -1.46 10.24
C GLY A 34 -7.37 -2.64 9.83
N CYS A 35 -8.65 -2.42 9.54
CA CYS A 35 -9.59 -3.44 9.08
C CYS A 35 -9.84 -3.31 7.59
N TYR A 36 -10.19 -4.44 6.96
CA TYR A 36 -10.58 -4.52 5.56
C TYR A 36 -12.05 -4.89 5.43
N THR A 37 -12.68 -4.53 4.30
CA THR A 37 -13.98 -5.06 3.92
C THR A 37 -13.83 -6.50 3.40
N GLU A 38 -14.93 -7.19 3.12
CA GLU A 38 -14.90 -8.52 2.49
C GLU A 38 -14.26 -8.47 1.11
N GLU A 39 -14.44 -7.36 0.38
CA GLU A 39 -13.85 -7.08 -0.93
C GLU A 39 -12.36 -6.68 -0.84
N GLY A 40 -11.84 -6.47 0.36
CA GLY A 40 -10.44 -6.10 0.61
C GLY A 40 -10.15 -4.60 0.56
N PHE A 41 -11.17 -3.73 0.62
CA PHE A 41 -10.98 -2.28 0.77
C PHE A 41 -10.59 -1.90 2.19
N ILE A 42 -9.83 -0.82 2.34
CA ILE A 42 -9.35 -0.35 3.63
C ILE A 42 -10.43 0.48 4.31
N LYS A 43 -10.85 0.08 5.53
CA LYS A 43 -11.85 0.81 6.32
C LYS A 43 -11.25 2.05 6.98
N THR A 44 -11.99 3.13 6.95
CA THR A 44 -11.66 4.38 7.64
C THR A 44 -12.75 4.76 8.65
N LYS A 45 -12.35 5.49 9.69
CA LYS A 45 -13.26 6.03 10.68
C LYS A 45 -12.79 7.39 11.16
N ILE A 46 -13.60 8.41 10.92
CA ILE A 46 -13.35 9.79 11.38
C ILE A 46 -14.50 10.19 12.31
N GLY A 47 -14.27 10.13 13.60
CA GLY A 47 -15.33 10.36 14.58
C GLY A 47 -16.40 9.28 14.50
N PHE A 48 -17.63 9.66 14.09
CA PHE A 48 -18.76 8.75 13.89
C PHE A 48 -18.94 8.34 12.42
N LYS A 49 -18.23 9.00 11.50
CA LYS A 49 -18.33 8.70 10.06
C LYS A 49 -17.38 7.56 9.72
N GLU A 50 -17.93 6.50 9.17
CA GLU A 50 -17.20 5.38 8.61
C GLU A 50 -17.14 5.53 7.09
N GLY A 51 -16.08 5.05 6.48
CA GLY A 51 -15.89 5.06 5.04
C GLY A 51 -14.87 3.98 4.64
N CYS A 52 -14.56 3.92 3.38
CA CYS A 52 -13.55 3.01 2.86
C CYS A 52 -12.74 3.68 1.74
N PHE A 53 -11.58 3.12 1.45
CA PHE A 53 -10.77 3.56 0.32
C PHE A 53 -9.97 2.39 -0.26
N GLU A 54 -9.58 2.56 -1.50
CA GLU A 54 -8.72 1.64 -2.24
C GLU A 54 -7.41 2.33 -2.59
N ILE A 55 -6.32 1.56 -2.58
CA ILE A 55 -5.01 2.00 -3.08
C ILE A 55 -4.69 1.19 -4.32
N MET A 56 -4.43 1.88 -5.42
CA MET A 56 -4.01 1.27 -6.68
C MET A 56 -2.58 1.66 -7.02
N ASP A 57 -1.78 0.71 -7.52
CA ASP A 57 -0.48 0.97 -8.13
C ASP A 57 -0.72 1.53 -9.54
N VAL A 58 -0.03 2.61 -9.86
CA VAL A 58 -0.12 3.24 -11.17
C VAL A 58 1.26 3.42 -11.78
N ARG A 59 1.29 3.46 -13.10
CA ARG A 59 2.53 3.68 -13.84
C ARG A 59 3.14 5.02 -13.44
N HIS A 60 4.41 4.97 -13.03
CA HIS A 60 5.20 6.17 -12.79
C HIS A 60 5.87 6.60 -14.09
N PHE A 61 5.73 7.87 -14.42
CA PHE A 61 6.39 8.48 -15.57
C PHE A 61 7.57 9.32 -15.10
N ASP A 62 8.74 9.08 -15.68
CA ASP A 62 9.90 9.96 -15.52
C ASP A 62 9.92 10.95 -16.70
N THR A 63 9.41 12.14 -16.47
CA THR A 63 9.28 13.18 -17.50
C THR A 63 10.63 13.68 -18.03
N ASN A 64 11.74 13.43 -17.31
CA ASN A 64 13.06 13.87 -17.74
C ASN A 64 13.63 13.06 -18.92
N ILE A 65 13.10 11.85 -19.16
CA ILE A 65 13.55 10.97 -20.25
C ILE A 65 12.60 10.97 -21.45
N PHE A 66 11.52 11.76 -21.39
CA PHE A 66 10.53 11.81 -22.45
C PHE A 66 11.01 12.65 -23.64
N ASP A 67 10.67 12.20 -24.84
CA ASP A 67 10.63 13.07 -25.99
C ASP A 67 9.41 14.00 -25.95
N GLU A 68 9.38 15.01 -26.80
CA GLU A 68 8.30 16.01 -26.86
C GLU A 68 6.92 15.36 -27.06
N LYS A 69 6.81 14.36 -27.94
CA LYS A 69 5.55 13.68 -28.23
C LYS A 69 5.04 12.87 -27.04
N GLN A 70 5.95 12.20 -26.32
CA GLN A 70 5.61 11.43 -25.13
C GLN A 70 5.17 12.36 -24.01
N PHE A 71 5.83 13.49 -23.86
CA PHE A 71 5.47 14.51 -22.87
C PHE A 71 4.08 15.09 -23.15
N ASP A 72 3.81 15.48 -24.41
CA ASP A 72 2.50 15.99 -24.83
C ASP A 72 1.40 14.96 -24.60
N TYR A 73 1.62 13.72 -25.00
CA TYR A 73 0.65 12.64 -24.80
C TYR A 73 0.30 12.42 -23.31
N VAL A 74 1.31 12.37 -22.43
CA VAL A 74 1.07 12.18 -21.00
C VAL A 74 0.39 13.39 -20.38
N THR A 75 0.77 14.60 -20.77
CA THR A 75 0.18 15.85 -20.28
C THR A 75 -1.28 15.97 -20.71
N GLU A 76 -1.59 15.70 -21.97
CA GLU A 76 -2.96 15.70 -22.49
C GLU A 76 -3.82 14.61 -21.82
N SER A 77 -3.26 13.41 -21.65
CA SER A 77 -3.95 12.32 -20.97
C SER A 77 -4.27 12.65 -19.51
N HIS A 78 -3.34 13.29 -18.81
CA HIS A 78 -3.56 13.77 -17.43
C HIS A 78 -4.63 14.86 -17.37
N TRP A 79 -4.62 15.78 -18.32
CA TRP A 79 -5.65 16.81 -18.43
C TRP A 79 -7.04 16.22 -18.69
N ASN A 80 -7.12 15.22 -19.55
CA ASN A 80 -8.35 14.52 -19.84
C ASN A 80 -8.85 13.73 -18.61
N LEU A 81 -7.96 13.10 -17.86
CA LEU A 81 -8.31 12.45 -16.61
C LEU A 81 -8.96 13.45 -15.63
N GLN A 82 -8.36 14.64 -15.43
CA GLN A 82 -8.91 15.65 -14.54
C GLN A 82 -10.29 16.19 -14.97
N LYS A 83 -10.58 16.19 -16.29
CA LYS A 83 -11.90 16.57 -16.79
C LYS A 83 -12.96 15.47 -16.60
N LEU A 84 -12.57 14.21 -16.72
CA LEU A 84 -13.47 13.07 -16.68
C LEU A 84 -13.71 12.55 -15.26
N TYR A 85 -12.73 12.71 -14.37
CA TYR A 85 -12.81 12.25 -13.00
C TYR A 85 -12.85 13.45 -12.05
N SER A 86 -14.02 13.74 -11.50
CA SER A 86 -14.28 14.89 -10.62
C SER A 86 -14.22 14.55 -9.12
N GLU A 87 -14.09 13.26 -8.79
CA GLU A 87 -14.10 12.79 -7.41
C GLU A 87 -12.76 12.99 -6.70
N PRO A 88 -12.76 13.12 -5.35
CA PRO A 88 -11.54 13.27 -4.60
C PRO A 88 -10.62 12.06 -4.75
N LEU A 89 -9.37 12.29 -5.13
CA LEU A 89 -8.30 11.30 -5.14
C LEU A 89 -7.06 11.84 -4.45
N LYS A 90 -6.19 10.94 -3.99
CA LYS A 90 -4.90 11.30 -3.42
C LYS A 90 -3.79 10.57 -4.15
N GLU A 91 -2.87 11.31 -4.72
CA GLU A 91 -1.62 10.76 -5.25
C GLU A 91 -0.60 10.54 -4.13
N ILE A 92 0.05 9.40 -4.15
CA ILE A 92 1.01 8.97 -3.16
C ILE A 92 2.30 8.55 -3.88
N HIS A 93 3.38 9.27 -3.63
CA HIS A 93 4.69 8.95 -4.17
C HIS A 93 5.59 8.41 -3.06
N LEU A 94 6.08 7.19 -3.22
CA LEU A 94 6.94 6.53 -2.24
C LEU A 94 8.21 5.99 -2.89
N ASN A 95 9.31 6.07 -2.16
CA ASN A 95 10.54 5.37 -2.50
C ASN A 95 10.57 4.06 -1.71
N LEU A 96 10.18 2.96 -2.35
CA LEU A 96 10.11 1.65 -1.72
C LEU A 96 11.30 0.78 -2.14
N PRO A 97 11.76 -0.13 -1.26
CA PRO A 97 12.70 -1.17 -1.65
C PRO A 97 12.16 -1.96 -2.85
N GLU A 98 13.02 -2.39 -3.73
CA GLU A 98 12.61 -3.23 -4.84
C GLU A 98 12.14 -4.60 -4.34
N ASP A 99 10.93 -4.99 -4.72
CA ASP A 99 10.36 -6.29 -4.35
C ASP A 99 10.88 -7.38 -5.30
N ASN A 100 11.98 -8.01 -4.91
CA ASN A 100 12.60 -9.11 -5.65
C ASN A 100 12.50 -10.46 -4.91
N GLN A 101 11.58 -10.57 -3.92
CA GLN A 101 11.44 -11.75 -3.09
C GLN A 101 11.16 -13.02 -3.91
N ALA A 102 10.30 -12.94 -4.93
CA ALA A 102 10.01 -14.09 -5.80
C ALA A 102 11.27 -14.59 -6.55
N GLN A 103 12.14 -13.66 -6.96
CA GLN A 103 13.42 -14.02 -7.61
C GLN A 103 14.39 -14.65 -6.61
N GLN A 104 14.46 -14.13 -5.39
CA GLN A 104 15.26 -14.72 -4.32
C GLN A 104 14.79 -16.14 -3.99
N ASP A 105 13.48 -16.36 -3.87
CA ASP A 105 12.91 -17.68 -3.58
C ASP A 105 13.19 -18.68 -4.70
N TYR A 106 13.09 -18.24 -5.96
CA TYR A 106 13.50 -19.05 -7.12
C TYR A 106 14.97 -19.44 -7.06
N LEU A 107 15.87 -18.51 -6.74
CA LEU A 107 17.29 -18.82 -6.61
C LEU A 107 17.58 -19.77 -5.43
N ARG A 108 16.92 -19.58 -4.29
CA ARG A 108 17.04 -20.50 -3.13
C ARG A 108 16.63 -21.91 -3.53
N HIS A 109 15.50 -22.06 -4.22
CA HIS A 109 15.04 -23.35 -4.68
C HIS A 109 16.00 -24.01 -5.69
N LYS A 110 16.63 -23.21 -6.59
CA LYS A 110 17.68 -23.70 -7.47
C LYS A 110 18.93 -24.15 -6.73
N ILE A 111 19.38 -23.40 -5.73
CA ILE A 111 20.53 -23.71 -4.88
C ILE A 111 20.34 -25.07 -4.18
N GLU A 112 19.14 -25.32 -3.62
CA GLU A 112 18.83 -26.58 -2.92
C GLU A 112 18.91 -27.82 -3.83
N ARG A 113 18.72 -27.66 -5.14
CA ARG A 113 18.71 -28.75 -6.13
C ARG A 113 20.02 -28.91 -6.90
N THR A 114 20.97 -28.01 -6.74
CA THR A 114 22.20 -27.98 -7.52
C THR A 114 23.31 -28.69 -6.76
N THR A 115 23.93 -29.67 -7.38
CA THR A 115 25.09 -30.42 -6.85
C THR A 115 26.44 -29.93 -7.39
N ASN A 116 26.43 -29.14 -8.45
CA ASN A 116 27.66 -28.61 -9.08
C ASN A 116 28.18 -27.40 -8.30
N LEU A 117 29.38 -27.51 -7.74
CA LEU A 117 30.00 -26.47 -6.89
C LEU A 117 30.16 -25.11 -7.60
N LYS A 118 30.59 -25.10 -8.87
CA LYS A 118 30.71 -23.84 -9.64
C LYS A 118 29.39 -23.16 -9.87
N GLN A 119 28.34 -23.94 -10.13
CA GLN A 119 27.00 -23.42 -10.31
C GLN A 119 26.40 -22.92 -8.99
N LEU A 120 26.68 -23.58 -7.87
CA LEU A 120 26.30 -23.13 -6.53
C LEU A 120 26.90 -21.78 -6.19
N GLU A 121 28.19 -21.59 -6.49
CA GLU A 121 28.87 -20.31 -6.26
C GLU A 121 28.22 -19.16 -7.05
N LEU A 122 27.93 -19.38 -8.34
CA LEU A 122 27.24 -18.40 -9.19
C LEU A 122 25.84 -18.06 -8.68
N LEU A 123 25.05 -19.06 -8.30
CA LEU A 123 23.69 -18.84 -7.76
C LEU A 123 23.72 -18.10 -6.43
N ASN A 124 24.67 -18.40 -5.54
CA ASN A 124 24.83 -17.67 -4.28
C ASN A 124 25.25 -16.21 -4.53
N ASN A 125 26.12 -15.96 -5.49
CA ASN A 125 26.51 -14.61 -5.88
C ASN A 125 25.31 -13.80 -6.40
N GLU A 126 24.48 -14.39 -7.26
CA GLU A 126 23.26 -13.74 -7.75
C GLU A 126 22.25 -13.49 -6.61
N LEU A 127 22.04 -14.44 -5.71
CA LEU A 127 21.20 -14.25 -4.54
C LEU A 127 21.68 -13.11 -3.65
N ASN A 128 22.99 -13.00 -3.44
CA ASN A 128 23.58 -11.91 -2.65
C ASN A 128 23.41 -10.55 -3.35
N LYS A 129 23.52 -10.49 -4.69
CA LYS A 129 23.23 -9.27 -5.45
C LYS A 129 21.77 -8.84 -5.28
N LEU A 130 20.79 -9.76 -5.38
CA LEU A 130 19.39 -9.45 -5.18
C LEU A 130 19.10 -8.92 -3.76
N LYS A 131 19.70 -9.54 -2.73
CA LYS A 131 19.58 -9.04 -1.35
C LYS A 131 20.20 -7.65 -1.18
N HIS A 132 21.31 -7.39 -1.86
CA HIS A 132 21.92 -6.06 -1.84
C HIS A 132 21.02 -5.02 -2.51
N ILE A 133 20.44 -5.34 -3.67
CA ILE A 133 19.48 -4.48 -4.37
C ILE A 133 18.30 -4.16 -3.45
N GLU A 134 17.65 -5.18 -2.86
CA GLU A 134 16.52 -4.97 -1.94
C GLU A 134 16.86 -4.04 -0.77
N LYS A 135 18.08 -4.15 -0.23
CA LYS A 135 18.51 -3.36 0.94
C LYS A 135 18.87 -1.91 0.60
N PHE A 136 19.53 -1.67 -0.52
CA PHE A 136 20.16 -0.39 -0.81
C PHE A 136 19.47 0.40 -1.93
N TYR A 137 18.76 -0.25 -2.83
CA TYR A 137 18.09 0.42 -3.94
C TYR A 137 16.61 0.61 -3.64
N LYS A 138 16.18 1.85 -3.73
CA LYS A 138 14.77 2.23 -3.61
C LYS A 138 14.25 2.66 -4.97
N LYS A 139 13.10 2.13 -5.36
CA LYS A 139 12.40 2.52 -6.58
C LYS A 139 11.26 3.45 -6.23
N ARG A 140 11.13 4.55 -6.96
CA ARG A 140 9.98 5.44 -6.86
C ARG A 140 8.76 4.74 -7.43
N ARG A 141 7.70 4.68 -6.65
CA ARG A 141 6.39 4.16 -7.03
C ARG A 141 5.32 5.20 -6.79
N THR A 142 4.32 5.20 -7.66
CA THR A 142 3.18 6.09 -7.54
C THR A 142 1.94 5.27 -7.29
N TYR A 143 1.15 5.68 -6.31
CA TYR A 143 -0.11 5.06 -5.96
C TYR A 143 -1.20 6.11 -5.98
N ILE A 144 -2.43 5.68 -6.23
CA ILE A 144 -3.61 6.52 -6.14
C ILE A 144 -4.55 5.91 -5.11
N ALA A 145 -4.97 6.74 -4.15
CA ALA A 145 -6.00 6.40 -3.18
C ALA A 145 -7.32 7.05 -3.59
N ILE A 146 -8.36 6.23 -3.73
CA ILE A 146 -9.73 6.62 -4.06
C ILE A 146 -10.60 6.34 -2.85
N TYR A 147 -11.48 7.27 -2.49
CA TYR A 147 -12.28 7.23 -1.29
C TYR A 147 -13.76 7.09 -1.63
N GLY A 148 -14.52 6.40 -0.75
CA GLY A 148 -15.97 6.31 -0.79
C GLY A 148 -16.56 6.24 0.61
N ASP A 149 -17.77 6.74 0.78
CA ASP A 149 -18.51 6.64 2.03
C ASP A 149 -19.15 5.24 2.17
N THR A 150 -19.47 4.60 1.05
CA THR A 150 -19.98 3.22 0.97
C THR A 150 -19.11 2.37 0.03
N ILE A 151 -19.29 1.05 0.11
CA ILE A 151 -18.56 0.09 -0.76
C ILE A 151 -19.00 0.28 -2.21
N ASP A 152 -20.30 0.41 -2.46
CA ASP A 152 -20.86 0.56 -3.81
C ASP A 152 -20.35 1.85 -4.48
N GLU A 153 -20.38 2.96 -3.74
CA GLU A 153 -19.84 4.25 -4.19
C GLU A 153 -18.34 4.14 -4.52
N LEU A 154 -17.56 3.47 -3.66
CA LEU A 154 -16.14 3.27 -3.90
C LEU A 154 -15.89 2.45 -5.17
N GLN A 155 -16.66 1.39 -5.39
CA GLN A 155 -16.55 0.56 -6.59
C GLN A 155 -16.85 1.35 -7.86
N GLU A 156 -17.94 2.13 -7.87
CA GLU A 156 -18.29 3.00 -8.99
C GLU A 156 -17.17 4.03 -9.30
N ARG A 157 -16.62 4.65 -8.26
CA ARG A 157 -15.51 5.60 -8.39
C ARG A 157 -14.23 4.94 -8.94
N ILE A 158 -13.94 3.71 -8.51
CA ILE A 158 -12.80 2.94 -9.02
C ILE A 158 -12.97 2.60 -10.50
N GLU A 159 -14.18 2.20 -10.91
CA GLU A 159 -14.47 1.91 -12.33
C GLU A 159 -14.36 3.16 -13.18
N THR A 160 -14.95 4.26 -12.72
CA THR A 160 -14.87 5.56 -13.40
C THR A 160 -13.40 6.00 -13.55
N PHE A 161 -12.63 5.88 -12.48
CA PHE A 161 -11.19 6.19 -12.51
C PHE A 161 -10.44 5.30 -13.50
N LYS A 162 -10.64 3.99 -13.48
CA LYS A 162 -9.97 3.06 -14.42
C LYS A 162 -10.29 3.39 -15.88
N ASN A 163 -11.53 3.73 -16.16
CA ASN A 163 -11.97 4.08 -17.52
C ASN A 163 -11.33 5.40 -17.99
N ALA A 164 -11.18 6.38 -17.09
CA ALA A 164 -10.59 7.68 -17.41
C ALA A 164 -9.04 7.67 -17.42
N SER A 165 -8.42 6.74 -16.70
CA SER A 165 -6.97 6.72 -16.43
C SER A 165 -6.21 5.58 -17.14
N GLY A 166 -6.67 5.10 -18.28
CA GLY A 166 -6.05 3.97 -18.98
C GLY A 166 -4.54 4.11 -19.23
N PHE A 167 -4.07 5.34 -19.46
CA PHE A 167 -2.63 5.63 -19.65
C PHE A 167 -1.78 5.39 -18.40
N LEU A 168 -2.38 5.44 -17.19
CA LEU A 168 -1.74 5.15 -15.91
C LEU A 168 -1.66 3.67 -15.60
N GLU A 169 -2.31 2.79 -16.36
CA GLU A 169 -2.36 1.34 -16.15
C GLU A 169 -2.68 0.97 -14.68
N PRO A 170 -3.80 1.44 -14.09
CA PRO A 170 -4.10 1.22 -12.68
C PRO A 170 -4.26 -0.26 -12.36
N ARG A 171 -3.53 -0.73 -11.33
CA ARG A 171 -3.50 -2.13 -10.88
C ARG A 171 -3.94 -2.22 -9.43
N ALA A 172 -4.84 -3.17 -9.15
CA ALA A 172 -5.23 -3.46 -7.78
C ALA A 172 -4.06 -4.08 -7.00
N LEU A 173 -3.95 -3.69 -5.72
CA LEU A 173 -2.95 -4.23 -4.81
C LEU A 173 -3.54 -5.38 -3.98
N THR A 174 -2.73 -6.38 -3.68
CA THR A 174 -3.05 -7.37 -2.65
C THR A 174 -3.04 -6.74 -1.26
N ILE A 175 -3.73 -7.35 -0.29
CA ILE A 175 -3.75 -6.86 1.10
C ILE A 175 -2.33 -6.65 1.65
N LYS A 176 -1.42 -7.61 1.43
CA LYS A 176 -0.02 -7.48 1.86
C LYS A 176 0.71 -6.28 1.23
N GLN A 177 0.41 -5.97 -0.03
CA GLN A 177 0.98 -4.80 -0.69
C GLN A 177 0.40 -3.50 -0.14
N LYS A 178 -0.91 -3.45 0.13
CA LYS A 178 -1.57 -2.31 0.78
C LYS A 178 -0.95 -2.04 2.17
N GLU A 179 -0.73 -3.10 2.95
CA GLU A 179 -0.07 -2.99 4.26
C GLU A 179 1.35 -2.41 4.14
N LYS A 180 2.14 -2.87 3.16
CA LYS A 180 3.48 -2.31 2.90
C LYS A 180 3.42 -0.81 2.57
N VAL A 181 2.46 -0.39 1.73
CA VAL A 181 2.28 1.03 1.37
C VAL A 181 1.86 1.85 2.60
N LEU A 182 0.88 1.38 3.38
CA LEU A 182 0.43 2.05 4.59
C LEU A 182 1.53 2.13 5.64
N PHE A 183 2.31 1.07 5.81
CA PHE A 183 3.45 1.06 6.71
C PHE A 183 4.50 2.08 6.30
N ALA A 184 4.83 2.18 5.02
CA ALA A 184 5.78 3.15 4.50
C ALA A 184 5.30 4.60 4.64
N LEU A 185 3.98 4.85 4.53
CA LEU A 185 3.39 6.16 4.75
C LEU A 185 3.51 6.64 6.20
N ASN A 186 3.51 5.72 7.16
CA ASN A 186 3.54 6.03 8.58
C ASN A 186 4.95 5.99 9.18
N ASN A 187 5.90 5.36 8.49
CA ASN A 187 7.27 5.22 8.93
C ASN A 187 8.18 5.81 7.88
N PHE A 188 8.59 7.07 8.07
CA PHE A 188 9.59 7.70 7.22
C PHE A 188 10.94 7.02 7.45
N TYR A 189 11.52 6.43 6.40
CA TYR A 189 12.85 5.85 6.39
C TYR A 189 13.91 6.87 5.95
#